data_9b3b8d15fc0a9f62d0afa3be5149914e
#
_entry.id   9b3b8d15fc0a9f62d0afa3be5149914e
#
_cell.length_a   1.000
_cell.length_b   1.000
_cell.length_c   1.000
_cell.angle_alpha   90.00
_cell.angle_beta   90.00
_cell.angle_gamma   90.00
#
_symmetry.space_group_name_H-M   'P 1'
#
loop_
_entity.id
_entity.type
_entity.pdbx_description
1 polymer ?
#
loop_
_entity_poly.entity_id
_entity_poly.type
_entity_poly.pdbx_seq_one_letter_code
_entity_poly.pdbx_strand_id
1 'polypeptide(L)'
;MRTIDLGGGYRARPIALDTYRAACARLEGQIFGGGSLYDFDPPSKAPPPPGETFAWGISAGEDLIGWSFAHQKDERTVSMADTGILPAHQGRGLYTRLLPHLLDTFRDAGYTLVQSHHRATNNAVIIPKLRAGFFIQGLNLYEGGLNVALTLSLDRTYREAMHVRSGLRAARGDVARRLGLSSIPLEETVPSIAVPLPDGQGEDTDLGGGYVLRLVPYEVYYDIYTGLEDAVYSSVSLDWPTPPRLEPPESPRYAWLIGHGGQVVGWQSSRQWDARTAYMVNTGLLPAHRGQGLYTRLLPPVLAALGARGYALVRSHHHATNNAVLVPKLRAGFRVQGMQVDDHGVMAVLIFSFEGLYREYMDVRSGLKRPAGEVARALGLEGP
;
A
#
# COMPACT_ATOMS: atom_id res chain seq x y z
N MET A 1 -4.40 7.18 30.76
CA MET A 1 -4.83 7.31 29.32
C MET A 1 -6.12 8.12 29.26
N ARG A 2 -6.22 9.05 28.30
CA ARG A 2 -7.39 9.96 28.17
C ARG A 2 -8.42 9.41 27.18
N THR A 3 -9.69 9.85 27.35
CA THR A 3 -10.70 9.69 26.30
C THR A 3 -10.32 10.52 25.09
N ILE A 4 -10.41 9.92 23.91
CA ILE A 4 -10.09 10.51 22.61
C ILE A 4 -11.41 10.87 21.93
N ASP A 5 -11.59 12.11 21.53
CA ASP A 5 -12.70 12.52 20.67
C ASP A 5 -12.36 12.17 19.20
N LEU A 6 -13.19 11.34 18.60
CA LEU A 6 -13.05 10.93 17.20
C LEU A 6 -13.93 11.78 16.27
N GLY A 7 -14.62 12.81 16.78
CA GLY A 7 -15.54 13.66 16.02
C GLY A 7 -16.88 13.00 15.72
N GLY A 8 -17.90 13.82 15.41
CA GLY A 8 -19.24 13.31 15.05
C GLY A 8 -19.96 12.51 16.14
N GLY A 9 -19.67 12.79 17.43
CA GLY A 9 -20.25 12.06 18.55
C GLY A 9 -19.56 10.74 18.88
N TYR A 10 -18.46 10.41 18.20
CA TYR A 10 -17.68 9.20 18.45
C TYR A 10 -16.52 9.46 19.40
N ARG A 11 -16.27 8.52 20.29
CA ARG A 11 -15.17 8.58 21.26
C ARG A 11 -14.45 7.24 21.36
N ALA A 12 -13.17 7.28 21.72
CA ALA A 12 -12.43 6.10 22.14
C ALA A 12 -11.87 6.31 23.54
N ARG A 13 -11.97 5.29 24.38
CA ARG A 13 -11.44 5.30 25.74
C ARG A 13 -10.74 3.99 26.08
N PRO A 14 -9.73 4.04 26.93
CA PRO A 14 -9.17 2.81 27.49
C PRO A 14 -10.24 2.01 28.23
N ILE A 15 -10.21 0.71 28.05
CA ILE A 15 -11.11 -0.24 28.74
C ILE A 15 -10.30 -1.38 29.37
N ALA A 16 -10.85 -1.99 30.40
CA ALA A 16 -10.27 -3.19 31.00
C ALA A 16 -10.29 -4.35 30.01
N LEU A 17 -9.34 -5.27 30.14
CA LEU A 17 -9.22 -6.46 29.27
C LEU A 17 -10.50 -7.30 29.26
N ASP A 18 -11.16 -7.45 30.42
CA ASP A 18 -12.42 -8.20 30.50
C ASP A 18 -13.57 -7.50 29.75
N THR A 19 -13.59 -6.16 29.78
CA THR A 19 -14.54 -5.37 28.96
C THR A 19 -14.28 -5.57 27.48
N TYR A 20 -13.01 -5.58 27.05
CA TYR A 20 -12.63 -5.90 25.68
C TYR A 20 -13.11 -7.30 25.28
N ARG A 21 -12.82 -8.31 26.09
CA ARG A 21 -13.26 -9.70 25.83
C ARG A 21 -14.78 -9.83 25.71
N ALA A 22 -15.53 -9.15 26.60
CA ALA A 22 -16.99 -9.12 26.54
C ALA A 22 -17.50 -8.41 25.26
N ALA A 23 -16.82 -7.35 24.82
CA ALA A 23 -17.12 -6.66 23.57
C ALA A 23 -16.90 -7.56 22.35
N CYS A 24 -15.75 -8.28 22.30
CA CYS A 24 -15.47 -9.25 21.25
C CYS A 24 -16.56 -10.33 21.19
N ALA A 25 -16.86 -10.99 22.30
CA ALA A 25 -17.87 -12.05 22.37
C ALA A 25 -19.25 -11.58 21.88
N ARG A 26 -19.60 -10.33 22.11
CA ARG A 26 -20.89 -9.77 21.71
C ARG A 26 -20.94 -9.29 20.26
N LEU A 27 -19.86 -8.69 19.73
CA LEU A 27 -19.88 -7.93 18.48
C LEU A 27 -19.08 -8.56 17.35
N GLU A 28 -18.18 -9.52 17.64
CA GLU A 28 -17.24 -10.09 16.66
C GLU A 28 -17.97 -10.67 15.44
N GLY A 29 -19.02 -11.47 15.69
CA GLY A 29 -19.83 -12.05 14.63
C GLY A 29 -20.52 -11.01 13.71
N GLN A 30 -20.86 -9.83 14.25
CA GLN A 30 -21.47 -8.75 13.47
C GLN A 30 -20.41 -7.95 12.69
N ILE A 31 -19.17 -7.86 13.21
CA ILE A 31 -18.09 -7.06 12.62
C ILE A 31 -17.35 -7.84 11.53
N PHE A 32 -17.00 -9.09 11.80
CA PHE A 32 -16.18 -9.92 10.90
C PHE A 32 -16.99 -10.96 10.13
N GLY A 33 -18.29 -11.08 10.41
CA GLY A 33 -19.13 -12.08 9.78
C GLY A 33 -18.79 -13.51 10.18
N GLY A 34 -19.16 -14.49 9.37
CA GLY A 34 -18.98 -15.91 9.67
C GLY A 34 -17.55 -16.46 9.45
N GLY A 35 -16.52 -15.68 9.70
CA GLY A 35 -15.12 -16.13 9.55
C GLY A 35 -14.63 -16.29 8.10
N SER A 36 -13.33 -16.46 7.92
CA SER A 36 -12.72 -16.82 6.64
C SER A 36 -13.00 -18.28 6.28
N LEU A 37 -13.03 -18.60 4.98
CA LEU A 37 -13.07 -20.00 4.49
C LEU A 37 -11.91 -20.84 5.05
N TYR A 38 -10.80 -20.19 5.35
CA TYR A 38 -9.55 -20.81 5.80
C TYR A 38 -9.34 -20.79 7.32
N ASP A 39 -10.31 -20.30 8.10
CA ASP A 39 -10.25 -20.33 9.55
C ASP A 39 -10.74 -21.71 10.02
N PHE A 40 -9.82 -22.66 10.15
CA PHE A 40 -10.10 -24.01 10.60
C PHE A 40 -10.20 -24.14 12.12
N ASP A 41 -9.54 -23.24 12.84
CA ASP A 41 -9.53 -23.26 14.28
C ASP A 41 -10.63 -22.36 14.87
N PRO A 42 -11.33 -22.81 15.91
CA PRO A 42 -12.18 -21.94 16.70
C PRO A 42 -11.30 -20.82 17.30
N PRO A 43 -11.89 -19.61 17.51
CA PRO A 43 -11.13 -18.52 18.11
C PRO A 43 -10.38 -18.99 19.35
N SER A 44 -9.08 -18.81 19.33
CA SER A 44 -8.19 -19.28 20.38
C SER A 44 -8.63 -18.72 21.72
N LYS A 45 -8.98 -19.59 22.66
CA LYS A 45 -9.19 -19.25 24.07
C LYS A 45 -7.87 -19.09 24.83
N ALA A 46 -6.74 -19.06 24.11
CA ALA A 46 -5.45 -18.87 24.74
C ALA A 46 -5.45 -17.59 25.58
N PRO A 47 -4.86 -17.61 26.76
CA PRO A 47 -4.69 -16.40 27.55
C PRO A 47 -3.88 -15.40 26.71
N PRO A 48 -4.10 -14.09 26.90
CA PRO A 48 -3.27 -13.09 26.23
C PRO A 48 -1.81 -13.38 26.56
N PRO A 49 -0.90 -13.11 25.61
CA PRO A 49 0.52 -13.29 25.87
C PRO A 49 0.91 -12.50 27.14
N PRO A 50 1.83 -13.04 27.94
CA PRO A 50 2.33 -12.31 29.10
C PRO A 50 2.93 -10.99 28.64
N GLY A 51 2.57 -9.89 29.31
CA GLY A 51 3.09 -8.57 28.96
C GLY A 51 2.02 -7.48 29.01
N GLU A 52 2.42 -6.29 28.63
CA GLU A 52 1.56 -5.12 28.63
C GLU A 52 0.47 -5.24 27.54
N THR A 53 -0.75 -4.85 27.89
CA THR A 53 -1.89 -4.87 26.97
C THR A 53 -2.54 -3.48 26.89
N PHE A 54 -3.03 -3.15 25.70
CA PHE A 54 -3.67 -1.90 25.39
C PHE A 54 -5.02 -2.16 24.75
N ALA A 55 -6.11 -1.85 25.45
CA ALA A 55 -7.45 -2.04 24.96
C ALA A 55 -8.22 -0.71 24.98
N TRP A 56 -8.89 -0.39 23.87
CA TRP A 56 -9.77 0.75 23.72
C TRP A 56 -11.16 0.30 23.28
N GLY A 57 -12.17 0.86 23.92
CA GLY A 57 -13.54 0.80 23.44
C GLY A 57 -13.85 2.01 22.58
N ILE A 58 -14.49 1.79 21.43
CA ILE A 58 -14.97 2.84 20.53
C ILE A 58 -16.48 2.97 20.75
N SER A 59 -16.98 4.17 21.00
CA SER A 59 -18.41 4.41 21.28
C SER A 59 -19.02 5.48 20.38
N ALA A 60 -20.33 5.37 20.15
CA ALA A 60 -21.19 6.37 19.58
C ALA A 60 -22.21 6.78 20.67
N GLY A 61 -22.08 7.98 21.22
CA GLY A 61 -22.79 8.31 22.47
C GLY A 61 -22.36 7.37 23.60
N GLU A 62 -23.32 6.65 24.18
CA GLU A 62 -23.07 5.67 25.25
C GLU A 62 -22.86 4.22 24.71
N ASP A 63 -23.21 3.98 23.45
CA ASP A 63 -23.15 2.64 22.85
C ASP A 63 -21.73 2.26 22.46
N LEU A 64 -21.25 1.12 22.94
CA LEU A 64 -20.00 0.51 22.49
C LEU A 64 -20.22 -0.13 21.10
N ILE A 65 -19.55 0.43 20.08
CA ILE A 65 -19.68 0.05 18.67
C ILE A 65 -18.44 -0.64 18.11
N GLY A 66 -17.38 -0.76 18.89
CA GLY A 66 -16.14 -1.38 18.44
C GLY A 66 -15.02 -1.29 19.47
N TRP A 67 -13.86 -1.79 19.06
CA TRP A 67 -12.67 -1.84 19.91
C TRP A 67 -11.38 -1.70 19.10
N SER A 68 -10.28 -1.48 19.79
CA SER A 68 -8.92 -1.71 19.31
C SER A 68 -8.11 -2.36 20.42
N PHE A 69 -7.36 -3.42 20.07
CA PHE A 69 -6.53 -4.16 21.00
C PHE A 69 -5.11 -4.33 20.47
N ALA A 70 -4.15 -4.13 21.34
CA ALA A 70 -2.74 -4.37 21.09
C ALA A 70 -2.09 -4.98 22.33
N HIS A 71 -0.99 -5.70 22.15
CA HIS A 71 -0.24 -6.31 23.24
C HIS A 71 1.26 -6.23 22.97
N GLN A 72 2.03 -6.29 24.03
CA GLN A 72 3.47 -6.43 23.95
C GLN A 72 3.83 -7.74 23.25
N LYS A 73 4.68 -7.65 22.22
CA LYS A 73 5.24 -8.82 21.53
C LYS A 73 6.62 -9.17 22.06
N ASP A 74 7.43 -8.16 22.27
CA ASP A 74 8.76 -8.24 22.86
C ASP A 74 9.09 -6.90 23.54
N GLU A 75 10.30 -6.75 24.09
CA GLU A 75 10.73 -5.54 24.82
C GLU A 75 10.63 -4.24 24.01
N ARG A 76 10.64 -4.32 22.67
CA ARG A 76 10.67 -3.19 21.77
C ARG A 76 9.43 -3.07 20.90
N THR A 77 8.63 -4.13 20.81
CA THR A 77 7.58 -4.28 19.80
C THR A 77 6.20 -4.45 20.41
N VAL A 78 5.26 -3.63 19.98
CA VAL A 78 3.82 -3.82 20.18
C VAL A 78 3.20 -4.46 18.94
N SER A 79 2.37 -5.48 19.14
CA SER A 79 1.51 -6.07 18.13
C SER A 79 0.10 -5.51 18.23
N MET A 80 -0.35 -4.81 17.18
CA MET A 80 -1.76 -4.44 17.01
C MET A 80 -2.52 -5.66 16.54
N ALA A 81 -3.16 -6.35 17.47
CA ALA A 81 -3.73 -7.67 17.22
C ALA A 81 -5.11 -7.58 16.55
N ASP A 82 -5.97 -6.68 17.06
CA ASP A 82 -7.37 -6.66 16.66
C ASP A 82 -7.96 -5.25 16.71
N THR A 83 -8.78 -4.90 15.72
CA THR A 83 -9.59 -3.69 15.69
C THR A 83 -10.87 -3.96 14.92
N GLY A 84 -11.99 -3.79 15.58
CA GLY A 84 -13.31 -3.99 15.00
C GLY A 84 -14.23 -2.80 15.19
N ILE A 85 -15.05 -2.50 14.19
CA ILE A 85 -16.08 -1.45 14.22
C ILE A 85 -17.32 -2.04 13.54
N LEU A 86 -18.49 -1.91 14.17
CA LEU A 86 -19.77 -2.35 13.61
C LEU A 86 -19.99 -1.78 12.19
N PRO A 87 -20.52 -2.58 11.26
CA PRO A 87 -20.70 -2.19 9.85
C PRO A 87 -21.41 -0.84 9.65
N ALA A 88 -22.46 -0.56 10.46
CA ALA A 88 -23.20 0.71 10.39
C ALA A 88 -22.35 1.95 10.69
N HIS A 89 -21.17 1.79 11.30
CA HIS A 89 -20.26 2.86 11.68
C HIS A 89 -18.94 2.85 10.91
N GLN A 90 -18.74 1.90 9.99
CA GLN A 90 -17.58 1.85 9.10
C GLN A 90 -17.61 2.96 8.05
N GLY A 91 -16.48 3.17 7.36
CA GLY A 91 -16.37 4.19 6.29
C GLY A 91 -16.32 5.65 6.79
N ARG A 92 -16.47 5.90 8.08
CA ARG A 92 -16.51 7.24 8.69
C ARG A 92 -15.12 7.77 9.10
N GLY A 93 -14.04 7.06 8.76
CA GLY A 93 -12.66 7.46 9.10
C GLY A 93 -12.30 7.33 10.58
N LEU A 94 -13.07 6.62 11.40
CA LEU A 94 -12.85 6.45 12.84
C LEU A 94 -11.46 5.87 13.13
N TYR A 95 -11.11 4.79 12.43
CA TYR A 95 -9.80 4.16 12.57
C TYR A 95 -8.65 5.10 12.19
N THR A 96 -8.81 5.89 11.13
CA THR A 96 -7.79 6.86 10.69
C THR A 96 -7.54 7.93 11.76
N ARG A 97 -8.58 8.36 12.47
CA ARG A 97 -8.46 9.34 13.55
C ARG A 97 -7.93 8.73 14.85
N LEU A 98 -8.27 7.46 15.12
CA LEU A 98 -7.80 6.74 16.31
C LEU A 98 -6.31 6.39 16.23
N LEU A 99 -5.84 5.94 15.06
CA LEU A 99 -4.51 5.37 14.88
C LEU A 99 -3.35 6.25 15.38
N PRO A 100 -3.29 7.58 15.13
CA PRO A 100 -2.23 8.42 15.68
C PRO A 100 -2.14 8.37 17.21
N HIS A 101 -3.27 8.37 17.90
CA HIS A 101 -3.33 8.32 19.36
C HIS A 101 -2.85 6.98 19.94
N LEU A 102 -3.16 5.88 19.22
CA LEU A 102 -2.63 4.56 19.58
C LEU A 102 -1.10 4.56 19.46
N LEU A 103 -0.57 5.09 18.36
CA LEU A 103 0.87 5.17 18.13
C LEU A 103 1.59 6.05 19.15
N ASP A 104 0.99 7.17 19.55
CA ASP A 104 1.54 8.01 20.62
C ASP A 104 1.53 7.27 21.96
N THR A 105 0.47 6.52 22.29
CA THR A 105 0.43 5.70 23.50
C THR A 105 1.54 4.64 23.52
N PHE A 106 1.81 3.98 22.39
CA PHE A 106 2.90 2.98 22.32
C PHE A 106 4.28 3.64 22.46
N ARG A 107 4.46 4.83 21.87
CA ARG A 107 5.69 5.61 22.02
C ARG A 107 5.91 6.01 23.47
N ASP A 108 4.88 6.51 24.15
CA ASP A 108 4.93 6.95 25.56
C ASP A 108 5.20 5.76 26.49
N ALA A 109 4.77 4.55 26.12
CA ALA A 109 5.10 3.32 26.82
C ALA A 109 6.52 2.78 26.52
N GLY A 110 7.30 3.46 25.65
CA GLY A 110 8.70 3.12 25.36
C GLY A 110 8.93 2.15 24.21
N TYR A 111 7.88 1.75 23.49
CA TYR A 111 8.03 0.89 22.33
C TYR A 111 8.61 1.63 21.12
N THR A 112 9.46 0.95 20.38
CA THR A 112 10.12 1.50 19.17
C THR A 112 9.60 0.89 17.88
N LEU A 113 8.90 -0.24 17.94
CA LEU A 113 8.30 -0.92 16.80
C LEU A 113 6.82 -1.22 17.04
N VAL A 114 6.03 -1.06 16.00
CA VAL A 114 4.61 -1.45 15.98
C VAL A 114 4.37 -2.36 14.79
N GLN A 115 3.85 -3.55 15.05
CA GLN A 115 3.54 -4.56 14.03
C GLN A 115 2.04 -4.80 13.93
N SER A 116 1.60 -5.21 12.76
CA SER A 116 0.24 -5.71 12.54
C SER A 116 0.16 -6.57 11.29
N HIS A 117 -0.83 -7.46 11.26
CA HIS A 117 -1.09 -8.35 10.14
C HIS A 117 -2.52 -8.15 9.65
N HIS A 118 -2.71 -8.05 8.34
CA HIS A 118 -4.03 -7.86 7.72
C HIS A 118 -4.15 -8.69 6.46
N ARG A 119 -5.37 -9.14 6.14
CA ARG A 119 -5.63 -9.77 4.84
C ARG A 119 -5.07 -8.89 3.72
N ALA A 120 -4.35 -9.50 2.80
CA ALA A 120 -3.58 -8.79 1.76
C ALA A 120 -4.44 -7.88 0.87
N THR A 121 -5.75 -8.12 0.81
CA THR A 121 -6.70 -7.30 0.05
C THR A 121 -7.51 -6.32 0.90
N ASN A 122 -7.30 -6.28 2.23
CA ASN A 122 -8.02 -5.37 3.13
C ASN A 122 -7.47 -3.93 3.04
N ASN A 123 -7.70 -3.29 1.90
CA ASN A 123 -7.25 -1.92 1.66
C ASN A 123 -7.83 -0.91 2.65
N ALA A 124 -9.00 -1.19 3.24
CA ALA A 124 -9.63 -0.32 4.24
C ALA A 124 -8.75 -0.10 5.48
N VAL A 125 -7.94 -1.09 5.86
CA VAL A 125 -7.02 -1.01 6.99
C VAL A 125 -5.58 -0.74 6.54
N ILE A 126 -5.15 -1.34 5.42
CA ILE A 126 -3.78 -1.19 4.90
C ILE A 126 -3.50 0.29 4.57
N ILE A 127 -4.40 0.96 3.85
CA ILE A 127 -4.20 2.37 3.44
C ILE A 127 -3.98 3.31 4.63
N PRO A 128 -4.82 3.34 5.69
CA PRO A 128 -4.58 4.18 6.87
C PRO A 128 -3.22 3.91 7.53
N LYS A 129 -2.81 2.64 7.62
CA LYS A 129 -1.52 2.28 8.19
C LYS A 129 -0.33 2.74 7.35
N LEU A 130 -0.35 2.53 6.04
CA LEU A 130 0.71 3.03 5.16
C LEU A 130 0.81 4.56 5.23
N ARG A 131 -0.32 5.27 5.35
CA ARG A 131 -0.34 6.73 5.56
C ARG A 131 0.25 7.15 6.90
N ALA A 132 0.03 6.36 7.94
CA ALA A 132 0.64 6.58 9.24
C ALA A 132 2.15 6.23 9.27
N GLY A 133 2.70 5.72 8.15
CA GLY A 133 4.11 5.44 7.97
C GLY A 133 4.50 4.00 8.25
N PHE A 134 3.54 3.07 8.33
CA PHE A 134 3.85 1.64 8.26
C PHE A 134 4.39 1.30 6.87
N PHE A 135 5.23 0.26 6.81
CA PHE A 135 5.75 -0.32 5.58
C PHE A 135 5.34 -1.78 5.48
N ILE A 136 5.12 -2.26 4.26
CA ILE A 136 4.97 -3.68 4.00
C ILE A 136 6.33 -4.34 4.23
N GLN A 137 6.39 -5.34 5.12
CA GLN A 137 7.62 -6.03 5.48
C GLN A 137 7.56 -7.53 5.24
N GLY A 138 6.43 -8.05 4.81
CA GLY A 138 6.27 -9.46 4.48
C GLY A 138 4.87 -9.81 4.03
N LEU A 139 4.75 -11.02 3.49
CA LEU A 139 3.51 -11.73 3.29
C LEU A 139 3.58 -13.04 4.08
N ASN A 140 2.52 -13.33 4.80
CA ASN A 140 2.37 -14.57 5.55
C ASN A 140 1.15 -15.33 5.04
N LEU A 141 1.36 -16.60 4.75
CA LEU A 141 0.29 -17.54 4.42
C LEU A 141 0.11 -18.49 5.61
N TYR A 142 -1.08 -18.51 6.19
CA TYR A 142 -1.46 -19.41 7.27
C TYR A 142 -2.96 -19.73 7.20
N GLU A 143 -3.51 -20.47 8.18
CA GLU A 143 -4.88 -21.00 8.13
C GLU A 143 -5.92 -19.95 7.74
N GLY A 144 -5.79 -18.74 8.25
CA GLY A 144 -6.68 -17.65 7.92
C GLY A 144 -6.50 -17.04 6.52
N GLY A 145 -5.52 -17.49 5.70
CA GLY A 145 -5.26 -17.02 4.35
C GLY A 145 -4.03 -16.11 4.22
N LEU A 146 -3.99 -15.29 3.17
CA LEU A 146 -2.84 -14.45 2.83
C LEU A 146 -2.90 -13.11 3.57
N ASN A 147 -1.90 -12.84 4.42
CA ASN A 147 -1.78 -11.58 5.15
C ASN A 147 -0.54 -10.79 4.79
N VAL A 148 -0.67 -9.46 4.75
CA VAL A 148 0.48 -8.56 4.75
C VAL A 148 0.94 -8.31 6.19
N ALA A 149 2.24 -8.41 6.42
CA ALA A 149 2.90 -7.93 7.63
C ALA A 149 3.27 -6.46 7.46
N LEU A 150 2.75 -5.62 8.33
CA LEU A 150 3.02 -4.19 8.36
C LEU A 150 3.84 -3.85 9.59
N THR A 151 4.90 -3.06 9.42
CA THR A 151 5.73 -2.58 10.52
C THR A 151 5.91 -1.07 10.43
N LEU A 152 5.68 -0.39 11.54
CA LEU A 152 6.07 1.00 11.77
C LEU A 152 7.26 1.00 12.73
N SER A 153 8.32 1.73 12.37
CA SER A 153 9.34 2.11 13.34
C SER A 153 9.09 3.52 13.85
N LEU A 154 9.14 3.69 15.16
CA LEU A 154 9.14 4.99 15.84
C LEU A 154 10.59 5.56 15.91
N ASP A 155 11.59 4.72 15.64
CA ASP A 155 13.01 5.12 15.47
C ASP A 155 13.28 5.53 14.02
N ARG A 156 13.72 6.77 13.84
CA ARG A 156 14.00 7.35 12.51
C ARG A 156 15.11 6.59 11.77
N THR A 157 16.18 6.22 12.46
CA THR A 157 17.30 5.52 11.84
C THR A 157 16.89 4.13 11.32
N TYR A 158 16.08 3.41 12.11
CA TYR A 158 15.57 2.12 11.67
C TYR A 158 14.58 2.26 10.51
N ARG A 159 13.78 3.35 10.44
CA ARG A 159 12.94 3.63 9.26
C ARG A 159 13.75 3.79 7.99
N GLU A 160 14.86 4.52 8.05
CA GLU A 160 15.78 4.64 6.90
C GLU A 160 16.41 3.29 6.54
N ALA A 161 16.80 2.48 7.54
CA ALA A 161 17.29 1.13 7.28
C ALA A 161 16.24 0.24 6.58
N MET A 162 14.93 0.42 6.87
CA MET A 162 13.86 -0.29 6.17
C MET A 162 13.78 0.12 4.69
N HIS A 163 13.99 1.39 4.36
CA HIS A 163 14.05 1.85 2.97
C HIS A 163 15.27 1.29 2.24
N VAL A 164 16.44 1.28 2.88
CA VAL A 164 17.66 0.69 2.33
C VAL A 164 17.46 -0.80 2.07
N ARG A 165 16.93 -1.54 3.05
CA ARG A 165 16.68 -2.98 2.93
C ARG A 165 15.68 -3.34 1.81
N SER A 166 14.73 -2.46 1.54
CA SER A 166 13.78 -2.67 0.43
C SER A 166 14.34 -2.28 -0.94
N GLY A 167 15.54 -1.72 -1.01
CA GLY A 167 16.14 -1.20 -2.25
C GLY A 167 15.67 0.20 -2.67
N LEU A 168 14.71 0.80 -1.93
CA LEU A 168 14.16 2.11 -2.30
C LEU A 168 15.19 3.25 -2.23
N ARG A 169 16.19 3.12 -1.35
CA ARG A 169 17.23 4.13 -1.14
C ARG A 169 18.57 3.49 -0.83
N ALA A 170 19.65 4.13 -1.27
CA ALA A 170 20.97 3.79 -0.82
C ALA A 170 21.20 4.18 0.67
N ALA A 171 22.06 3.45 1.36
CA ALA A 171 22.41 3.73 2.73
C ALA A 171 23.22 5.05 2.81
N ARG A 172 22.81 5.95 3.72
CA ARG A 172 23.46 7.25 3.94
C ARG A 172 23.57 7.56 5.43
N GLY A 173 24.48 8.47 5.78
CA GLY A 173 24.62 8.99 7.15
C GLY A 173 24.76 7.89 8.21
N ASP A 174 23.93 7.95 9.24
CA ASP A 174 23.96 7.00 10.37
C ASP A 174 23.65 5.57 9.96
N VAL A 175 22.78 5.37 8.97
CA VAL A 175 22.46 4.03 8.47
C VAL A 175 23.65 3.43 7.76
N ALA A 176 24.33 4.17 6.88
CA ALA A 176 25.55 3.71 6.21
C ALA A 176 26.62 3.34 7.24
N ARG A 177 26.84 4.21 8.24
CA ARG A 177 27.83 3.97 9.32
C ARG A 177 27.50 2.70 10.11
N ARG A 178 26.24 2.47 10.48
CA ARG A 178 25.80 1.26 11.21
C ARG A 178 25.93 -0.01 10.40
N LEU A 179 25.81 0.09 9.08
CA LEU A 179 26.00 -1.02 8.15
C LEU A 179 27.49 -1.23 7.75
N GLY A 180 28.40 -0.41 8.25
CA GLY A 180 29.82 -0.49 7.87
C GLY A 180 30.09 -0.07 6.42
N LEU A 181 29.18 0.70 5.82
CA LEU A 181 29.28 1.17 4.44
C LEU A 181 29.93 2.55 4.40
N SER A 182 30.80 2.80 3.43
CA SER A 182 31.25 4.15 3.12
C SER A 182 30.03 5.01 2.74
N SER A 183 29.96 6.23 3.25
CA SER A 183 28.87 7.14 2.85
C SER A 183 28.96 7.39 1.35
N ILE A 184 27.91 7.06 0.62
CA ILE A 184 27.78 7.47 -0.77
C ILE A 184 27.65 8.99 -0.76
N PRO A 185 28.51 9.75 -1.47
CA PRO A 185 28.40 11.18 -1.56
C PRO A 185 26.96 11.56 -1.97
N LEU A 186 26.46 12.68 -1.44
CA LEU A 186 25.26 13.29 -2.00
C LEU A 186 25.60 13.65 -3.42
N GLU A 187 25.04 12.96 -4.40
CA GLU A 187 25.12 13.41 -5.78
C GLU A 187 24.55 14.84 -5.85
N GLU A 188 25.28 15.73 -6.48
CA GLU A 188 24.78 17.04 -6.84
C GLU A 188 23.47 16.83 -7.60
N THR A 189 22.43 17.58 -7.25
CA THR A 189 21.15 17.56 -7.96
C THR A 189 21.43 17.79 -9.42
N VAL A 190 21.21 16.78 -10.27
CA VAL A 190 21.33 16.91 -11.72
C VAL A 190 20.36 18.04 -12.14
N PRO A 191 20.86 19.10 -12.80
CA PRO A 191 20.00 20.19 -13.22
C PRO A 191 18.89 19.64 -14.11
N SER A 192 17.64 19.93 -13.80
CA SER A 192 16.53 19.55 -14.66
C SER A 192 16.64 20.33 -15.97
N ILE A 193 16.90 19.62 -17.05
CA ILE A 193 16.85 20.18 -18.39
C ILE A 193 15.37 20.40 -18.74
N ALA A 194 15.01 21.61 -19.17
CA ALA A 194 13.67 21.89 -19.65
C ALA A 194 13.47 21.18 -21.00
N VAL A 195 12.55 20.22 -21.03
CA VAL A 195 12.20 19.49 -22.26
C VAL A 195 10.82 19.92 -22.71
N PRO A 196 10.67 20.52 -23.92
CA PRO A 196 9.36 20.87 -24.45
C PRO A 196 8.44 19.65 -24.53
N LEU A 197 7.16 19.83 -24.24
CA LEU A 197 6.16 18.79 -24.37
C LEU A 197 5.87 18.54 -25.87
N PRO A 198 6.22 17.37 -26.43
CA PRO A 198 6.07 17.08 -27.86
C PRO A 198 4.58 16.90 -28.22
N ASP A 199 4.27 16.87 -29.52
CA ASP A 199 2.94 16.57 -30.02
C ASP A 199 2.49 15.16 -29.60
N GLY A 200 1.19 15.01 -29.33
CA GLY A 200 0.59 13.78 -28.83
C GLY A 200 -0.17 12.98 -29.88
N GLN A 201 -0.58 11.79 -29.49
CA GLN A 201 -1.48 10.91 -30.24
C GLN A 201 -2.93 11.05 -29.72
N GLY A 202 -3.59 12.17 -30.05
CA GLY A 202 -4.96 12.44 -29.61
C GLY A 202 -5.06 13.61 -28.61
N GLU A 203 -6.20 13.68 -27.93
CA GLU A 203 -6.49 14.75 -26.99
C GLU A 203 -5.76 14.57 -25.66
N ASP A 204 -5.31 15.68 -25.09
CA ASP A 204 -4.73 15.70 -23.77
C ASP A 204 -5.79 15.46 -22.69
N THR A 205 -5.42 14.71 -21.67
CA THR A 205 -6.25 14.59 -20.46
C THR A 205 -5.83 15.66 -19.45
N ASP A 206 -6.76 16.52 -19.05
CA ASP A 206 -6.51 17.49 -17.97
C ASP A 206 -6.37 16.77 -16.63
N LEU A 207 -5.24 16.98 -15.97
CA LEU A 207 -4.97 16.48 -14.61
C LEU A 207 -5.25 17.56 -13.55
N GLY A 208 -5.70 18.77 -13.94
CA GLY A 208 -5.92 19.91 -13.07
C GLY A 208 -4.64 20.64 -12.66
N GLY A 209 -4.77 21.91 -12.25
CA GLY A 209 -3.64 22.76 -11.87
C GLY A 209 -2.66 23.07 -13.01
N GLY A 210 -3.13 23.09 -14.27
CA GLY A 210 -2.30 23.31 -15.45
C GLY A 210 -1.46 22.11 -15.90
N TYR A 211 -1.71 20.94 -15.31
CA TYR A 211 -1.06 19.69 -15.72
C TYR A 211 -1.89 18.93 -16.73
N VAL A 212 -1.23 18.37 -17.73
CA VAL A 212 -1.85 17.54 -18.76
C VAL A 212 -1.17 16.18 -18.84
N LEU A 213 -1.93 15.15 -19.22
CA LEU A 213 -1.44 13.81 -19.53
C LEU A 213 -1.60 13.58 -21.02
N ARG A 214 -0.50 13.38 -21.73
CA ARG A 214 -0.42 13.25 -23.19
C ARG A 214 0.08 11.88 -23.60
N LEU A 215 -0.70 11.15 -24.39
CA LEU A 215 -0.26 9.90 -25.02
C LEU A 215 0.72 10.22 -26.16
N VAL A 216 1.86 9.55 -26.17
CA VAL A 216 2.90 9.74 -27.19
C VAL A 216 3.39 8.41 -27.76
N PRO A 217 4.03 8.36 -28.93
CA PRO A 217 4.78 7.21 -29.40
C PRO A 217 5.81 6.76 -28.36
N TYR A 218 6.03 5.45 -28.23
CA TYR A 218 6.94 4.91 -27.22
C TYR A 218 8.39 5.40 -27.43
N GLU A 219 8.80 5.56 -28.65
CA GLU A 219 10.14 6.06 -29.02
C GLU A 219 10.35 7.50 -28.53
N VAL A 220 9.37 8.37 -28.71
CA VAL A 220 9.41 9.77 -28.22
C VAL A 220 9.50 9.80 -26.68
N TYR A 221 8.73 8.94 -26.00
CA TYR A 221 8.83 8.79 -24.55
C TYR A 221 10.24 8.30 -24.16
N TYR A 222 10.77 7.29 -24.84
CA TYR A 222 12.03 6.67 -24.47
C TYR A 222 13.22 7.63 -24.57
N ASP A 223 13.26 8.46 -25.61
CA ASP A 223 14.27 9.49 -25.79
C ASP A 223 14.20 10.55 -24.67
N ILE A 224 12.99 10.97 -24.30
CA ILE A 224 12.79 11.92 -23.20
C ILE A 224 13.12 11.28 -21.84
N TYR A 225 12.70 10.03 -21.62
CA TYR A 225 12.97 9.27 -20.40
C TYR A 225 14.49 9.17 -20.15
N THR A 226 15.26 8.75 -21.13
CA THR A 226 16.73 8.59 -21.01
C THR A 226 17.44 9.92 -20.75
N GLY A 227 16.89 11.04 -21.22
CA GLY A 227 17.43 12.39 -20.96
C GLY A 227 17.07 12.95 -19.58
N LEU A 228 16.01 12.45 -18.94
CA LEU A 228 15.51 12.96 -17.65
C LEU A 228 15.60 11.94 -16.50
N GLU A 229 15.99 10.71 -16.77
CA GLU A 229 16.00 9.61 -15.79
C GLU A 229 16.79 9.97 -14.55
N ASP A 230 18.00 10.49 -14.70
CA ASP A 230 18.87 10.88 -13.60
C ASP A 230 18.26 12.01 -12.73
N ALA A 231 17.57 12.96 -13.35
CA ALA A 231 16.90 14.04 -12.64
C ALA A 231 15.70 13.53 -11.79
N VAL A 232 15.10 12.41 -12.19
CA VAL A 232 13.97 11.79 -11.47
C VAL A 232 14.44 10.75 -10.45
N TYR A 233 15.43 9.92 -10.81
CA TYR A 233 15.90 8.80 -9.98
C TYR A 233 17.29 9.03 -9.36
N SER A 234 17.70 10.26 -9.14
CA SER A 234 19.00 10.65 -8.56
C SER A 234 19.29 10.06 -7.17
N SER A 235 18.35 9.37 -6.55
CA SER A 235 18.61 8.56 -5.36
C SER A 235 19.06 7.18 -5.81
N VAL A 236 20.34 6.92 -5.76
CA VAL A 236 20.94 5.61 -6.04
C VAL A 236 20.14 4.53 -5.27
N SER A 237 19.43 3.70 -5.98
CA SER A 237 18.89 2.44 -5.43
C SER A 237 20.04 1.45 -5.26
N LEU A 238 19.85 0.42 -4.45
CA LEU A 238 20.84 -0.68 -4.33
C LEU A 238 20.66 -1.70 -5.46
N ASP A 239 20.30 -1.24 -6.64
CA ASP A 239 20.08 -2.10 -7.79
C ASP A 239 21.38 -2.76 -8.22
N TRP A 240 21.32 -4.05 -8.45
CA TRP A 240 22.42 -4.77 -9.05
C TRP A 240 22.51 -4.39 -10.53
N PRO A 241 23.70 -4.07 -11.06
CA PRO A 241 23.86 -3.78 -12.48
C PRO A 241 23.40 -4.98 -13.32
N THR A 242 22.25 -4.87 -13.92
CA THR A 242 21.66 -5.93 -14.74
C THR A 242 21.66 -5.50 -16.19
N PRO A 243 22.08 -6.35 -17.12
CA PRO A 243 21.97 -6.04 -18.53
C PRO A 243 20.50 -5.85 -18.91
N PRO A 244 20.19 -4.97 -19.89
CA PRO A 244 18.84 -4.76 -20.36
C PRO A 244 18.16 -6.10 -20.69
N ARG A 245 16.95 -6.32 -20.17
CA ARG A 245 16.18 -7.50 -20.54
C ARG A 245 15.84 -7.43 -22.01
N LEU A 246 16.10 -8.50 -22.73
CA LEU A 246 15.60 -8.66 -24.09
C LEU A 246 14.06 -8.81 -24.02
N GLU A 247 13.35 -7.74 -24.32
CA GLU A 247 11.90 -7.79 -24.45
C GLU A 247 11.53 -8.13 -25.90
N PRO A 248 10.46 -8.92 -26.12
CA PRO A 248 9.98 -9.14 -27.48
C PRO A 248 9.70 -7.78 -28.12
N PRO A 249 10.28 -7.49 -29.30
CA PRO A 249 10.16 -6.17 -29.92
C PRO A 249 8.72 -5.82 -30.33
N GLU A 250 7.85 -6.83 -30.47
CA GLU A 250 6.44 -6.69 -30.90
C GLU A 250 5.43 -6.52 -29.74
N SER A 251 5.88 -6.54 -28.48
CA SER A 251 4.95 -6.37 -27.36
C SER A 251 4.36 -4.96 -27.36
N PRO A 252 3.02 -4.79 -27.32
CA PRO A 252 2.38 -3.49 -27.25
C PRO A 252 2.90 -2.67 -26.05
N ARG A 253 3.32 -1.43 -26.32
CA ARG A 253 3.84 -0.48 -25.35
C ARG A 253 3.03 0.81 -25.42
N TYR A 254 2.83 1.42 -24.27
CA TYR A 254 2.04 2.65 -24.12
C TYR A 254 2.81 3.63 -23.25
N ALA A 255 2.88 4.87 -23.69
CA ALA A 255 3.61 5.89 -22.95
C ALA A 255 2.82 7.21 -22.92
N TRP A 256 2.81 7.81 -21.77
CA TRP A 256 2.22 9.12 -21.53
C TRP A 256 3.28 10.04 -20.93
N LEU A 257 3.31 11.26 -21.40
CA LEU A 257 4.06 12.36 -20.79
C LEU A 257 3.14 13.21 -19.95
N ILE A 258 3.67 13.69 -18.82
CA ILE A 258 2.99 14.65 -17.96
C ILE A 258 3.56 16.01 -18.28
N GLY A 259 2.73 16.92 -18.78
CA GLY A 259 3.09 18.27 -19.16
C GLY A 259 2.63 19.31 -18.14
N HIS A 260 3.41 20.37 -17.97
CA HIS A 260 3.04 21.58 -17.23
C HIS A 260 3.75 22.79 -17.83
N GLY A 261 3.01 23.86 -18.14
CA GLY A 261 3.59 25.07 -18.77
C GLY A 261 4.31 24.80 -20.10
N GLY A 262 3.84 23.83 -20.90
CA GLY A 262 4.47 23.44 -22.16
C GLY A 262 5.76 22.61 -22.03
N GLN A 263 6.11 22.18 -20.82
CA GLN A 263 7.30 21.38 -20.54
C GLN A 263 6.93 19.99 -20.03
N VAL A 264 7.79 18.98 -20.27
CA VAL A 264 7.67 17.67 -19.69
C VAL A 264 8.11 17.72 -18.22
N VAL A 265 7.25 17.27 -17.32
CA VAL A 265 7.53 17.22 -15.87
C VAL A 265 7.47 15.79 -15.31
N GLY A 266 7.16 14.82 -16.15
CA GLY A 266 7.11 13.42 -15.77
C GLY A 266 6.54 12.53 -16.85
N TRP A 267 6.35 11.28 -16.52
CA TRP A 267 5.88 10.26 -17.45
C TRP A 267 5.18 9.09 -16.74
N GLN A 268 4.48 8.30 -17.54
CA GLN A 268 3.96 6.98 -17.21
C GLN A 268 4.15 6.05 -18.40
N SER A 269 4.75 4.89 -18.21
CA SER A 269 4.85 3.87 -19.25
C SER A 269 4.22 2.55 -18.83
N SER A 270 3.66 1.83 -19.79
CA SER A 270 3.05 0.53 -19.61
C SER A 270 3.34 -0.36 -20.82
N ARG A 271 3.29 -1.66 -20.64
CA ARG A 271 3.42 -2.65 -21.72
C ARG A 271 2.48 -3.82 -21.52
N GLN A 272 2.31 -4.60 -22.52
CA GLN A 272 1.65 -5.90 -22.39
C GLN A 272 2.52 -6.83 -21.53
N TRP A 273 1.93 -7.49 -20.54
CA TRP A 273 2.54 -8.55 -19.74
C TRP A 273 2.19 -9.93 -20.32
N ASP A 274 0.90 -10.13 -20.57
CA ASP A 274 0.30 -11.27 -21.25
C ASP A 274 -0.96 -10.85 -22.01
N ALA A 275 -1.67 -11.78 -22.64
CA ALA A 275 -2.84 -11.46 -23.46
C ALA A 275 -3.97 -10.72 -22.71
N ARG A 276 -4.05 -10.84 -21.38
CA ARG A 276 -5.09 -10.24 -20.55
C ARG A 276 -4.58 -9.16 -19.60
N THR A 277 -3.26 -9.05 -19.42
CA THR A 277 -2.64 -8.22 -18.38
C THR A 277 -1.75 -7.14 -18.97
N ALA A 278 -1.99 -5.90 -18.63
CA ALA A 278 -1.03 -4.81 -18.83
C ALA A 278 -0.11 -4.70 -17.61
N TYR A 279 1.14 -4.32 -17.82
CA TYR A 279 2.12 -4.03 -16.78
C TYR A 279 2.49 -2.55 -16.79
N MET A 280 2.26 -1.86 -15.67
CA MET A 280 2.73 -0.48 -15.46
C MET A 280 4.22 -0.54 -15.11
N VAL A 281 5.06 -0.17 -16.06
CA VAL A 281 6.51 -0.33 -15.99
C VAL A 281 7.13 0.74 -15.11
N ASN A 282 6.85 2.00 -15.44
CA ASN A 282 7.61 3.12 -14.91
C ASN A 282 6.74 4.37 -14.81
N THR A 283 6.86 5.11 -13.70
CA THR A 283 6.25 6.43 -13.52
C THR A 283 7.26 7.32 -12.83
N GLY A 284 7.62 8.42 -13.48
CA GLY A 284 8.53 9.41 -12.94
C GLY A 284 7.90 10.78 -12.87
N LEU A 285 8.29 11.56 -11.86
CA LEU A 285 7.96 12.98 -11.72
C LEU A 285 9.23 13.73 -11.31
N LEU A 286 9.52 14.83 -11.98
CA LEU A 286 10.58 15.73 -11.56
C LEU A 286 10.35 16.21 -10.12
N PRO A 287 11.40 16.35 -9.30
CA PRO A 287 11.27 16.65 -7.86
C PRO A 287 10.36 17.83 -7.54
N ALA A 288 10.44 18.91 -8.31
CA ALA A 288 9.64 20.13 -8.11
C ALA A 288 8.11 19.90 -8.25
N HIS A 289 7.69 18.82 -8.91
CA HIS A 289 6.29 18.52 -9.20
C HIS A 289 5.74 17.36 -8.34
N ARG A 290 6.54 16.86 -7.39
CA ARG A 290 6.12 15.82 -6.44
C ARG A 290 5.24 16.39 -5.33
N GLY A 291 4.53 15.50 -4.61
CA GLY A 291 3.69 15.88 -3.46
C GLY A 291 2.37 16.57 -3.81
N GLN A 292 2.10 16.85 -5.08
CA GLN A 292 0.91 17.57 -5.55
C GLN A 292 -0.27 16.64 -5.93
N GLY A 293 -0.20 15.36 -5.60
CA GLY A 293 -1.25 14.39 -5.90
C GLY A 293 -1.37 13.99 -7.38
N LEU A 294 -0.40 14.37 -8.24
CA LEU A 294 -0.41 14.05 -9.67
C LEU A 294 -0.54 12.56 -9.94
N TYR A 295 0.20 11.73 -9.18
CA TYR A 295 0.11 10.28 -9.33
C TYR A 295 -1.30 9.75 -9.09
N THR A 296 -2.03 10.29 -8.13
CA THR A 296 -3.43 9.92 -7.87
C THR A 296 -4.34 10.32 -9.03
N ARG A 297 -4.11 11.50 -9.65
CA ARG A 297 -4.93 12.01 -10.75
C ARG A 297 -4.66 11.32 -12.08
N LEU A 298 -3.43 10.84 -12.32
CA LEU A 298 -3.09 10.15 -13.57
C LEU A 298 -3.57 8.69 -13.60
N LEU A 299 -3.77 8.03 -12.44
CA LEU A 299 -4.16 6.63 -12.40
C LEU A 299 -5.48 6.34 -13.11
N PRO A 300 -6.60 7.08 -12.85
CA PRO A 300 -7.87 6.81 -13.52
C PRO A 300 -7.79 6.86 -15.04
N PRO A 301 -7.26 7.91 -15.70
CA PRO A 301 -7.20 7.95 -17.16
C PRO A 301 -6.26 6.88 -17.74
N VAL A 302 -5.14 6.56 -17.09
CA VAL A 302 -4.25 5.49 -17.55
C VAL A 302 -4.95 4.13 -17.46
N LEU A 303 -5.64 3.83 -16.34
CA LEU A 303 -6.41 2.61 -16.20
C LEU A 303 -7.54 2.54 -17.25
N ALA A 304 -8.29 3.61 -17.45
CA ALA A 304 -9.34 3.67 -18.47
C ALA A 304 -8.77 3.37 -19.89
N ALA A 305 -7.63 3.97 -20.22
CA ALA A 305 -6.96 3.74 -21.51
C ALA A 305 -6.48 2.30 -21.68
N LEU A 306 -6.02 1.63 -20.61
CA LEU A 306 -5.63 0.21 -20.64
C LEU A 306 -6.87 -0.69 -20.75
N GLY A 307 -7.93 -0.40 -20.01
CA GLY A 307 -9.20 -1.13 -20.11
C GLY A 307 -9.84 -1.04 -21.49
N ALA A 308 -9.83 0.15 -22.13
CA ALA A 308 -10.32 0.35 -23.49
C ALA A 308 -9.55 -0.45 -24.55
N ARG A 309 -8.33 -0.88 -24.24
CA ARG A 309 -7.51 -1.77 -25.09
C ARG A 309 -7.77 -3.26 -24.83
N GLY A 310 -8.74 -3.59 -23.98
CA GLY A 310 -9.18 -4.96 -23.71
C GLY A 310 -8.40 -5.69 -22.62
N TYR A 311 -7.52 -5.04 -21.88
CA TYR A 311 -6.87 -5.68 -20.75
C TYR A 311 -7.87 -5.89 -19.59
N ALA A 312 -7.90 -7.10 -19.05
CA ALA A 312 -8.72 -7.44 -17.89
C ALA A 312 -8.02 -7.10 -16.57
N LEU A 313 -6.69 -7.11 -16.57
CA LEU A 313 -5.86 -6.90 -15.40
C LEU A 313 -4.77 -5.86 -15.66
N VAL A 314 -4.40 -5.15 -14.59
CA VAL A 314 -3.21 -4.29 -14.58
C VAL A 314 -2.31 -4.71 -13.42
N ARG A 315 -1.06 -5.04 -13.73
CA ARG A 315 -0.02 -5.44 -12.78
C ARG A 315 0.99 -4.32 -12.59
N SER A 316 1.56 -4.22 -11.41
CA SER A 316 2.71 -3.36 -11.15
C SER A 316 3.52 -3.85 -9.95
N HIS A 317 4.81 -3.54 -9.95
CA HIS A 317 5.73 -3.84 -8.86
C HIS A 317 6.29 -2.53 -8.28
N HIS A 318 6.39 -2.45 -6.98
CA HIS A 318 6.93 -1.29 -6.28
C HIS A 318 7.71 -1.72 -5.06
N HIS A 319 8.78 -1.01 -4.74
CA HIS A 319 9.47 -1.23 -3.46
C HIS A 319 8.47 -1.26 -2.31
N ALA A 320 8.58 -2.26 -1.46
CA ALA A 320 7.61 -2.55 -0.40
C ALA A 320 7.46 -1.41 0.64
N THR A 321 8.39 -0.46 0.65
CA THR A 321 8.36 0.74 1.50
C THR A 321 7.97 2.02 0.74
N ASN A 322 7.68 1.95 -0.56
CA ASN A 322 7.31 3.13 -1.36
C ASN A 322 5.83 3.50 -1.18
N ASN A 323 5.48 4.00 0.01
CA ASN A 323 4.11 4.38 0.34
C ASN A 323 3.56 5.52 -0.54
N ALA A 324 4.43 6.34 -1.13
CA ALA A 324 4.02 7.41 -2.04
C ALA A 324 3.31 6.86 -3.29
N VAL A 325 3.66 5.65 -3.72
CA VAL A 325 3.04 4.96 -4.85
C VAL A 325 2.02 3.92 -4.39
N LEU A 326 2.32 3.16 -3.33
CA LEU A 326 1.43 2.11 -2.83
C LEU A 326 0.06 2.66 -2.43
N VAL A 327 0.01 3.76 -1.67
CA VAL A 327 -1.25 4.35 -1.19
C VAL A 327 -2.17 4.78 -2.33
N PRO A 328 -1.74 5.56 -3.33
CA PRO A 328 -2.58 5.91 -4.49
C PRO A 328 -3.10 4.68 -5.24
N LYS A 329 -2.26 3.67 -5.49
CA LYS A 329 -2.68 2.44 -6.18
C LYS A 329 -3.73 1.66 -5.41
N LEU A 330 -3.52 1.44 -4.11
CA LEU A 330 -4.51 0.75 -3.27
C LEU A 330 -5.85 1.50 -3.23
N ARG A 331 -5.83 2.84 -3.25
CA ARG A 331 -7.03 3.68 -3.37
C ARG A 331 -7.72 3.53 -4.72
N ALA A 332 -6.96 3.40 -5.80
CA ALA A 332 -7.48 3.15 -7.14
C ALA A 332 -8.09 1.74 -7.28
N GLY A 333 -7.96 0.88 -6.27
CA GLY A 333 -8.53 -0.47 -6.26
C GLY A 333 -7.54 -1.61 -6.50
N PHE A 334 -6.26 -1.31 -6.61
CA PHE A 334 -5.24 -2.36 -6.63
C PHE A 334 -5.28 -3.17 -5.32
N ARG A 335 -4.88 -4.42 -5.39
CA ARG A 335 -4.75 -5.35 -4.27
C ARG A 335 -3.30 -5.83 -4.18
N VAL A 336 -2.79 -6.01 -2.97
CA VAL A 336 -1.51 -6.71 -2.77
C VAL A 336 -1.73 -8.18 -3.08
N GLN A 337 -0.97 -8.72 -4.01
CA GLN A 337 -1.12 -10.10 -4.48
C GLN A 337 0.16 -10.91 -4.40
N GLY A 338 1.26 -10.29 -4.01
CA GLY A 338 2.53 -10.97 -3.85
C GLY A 338 3.61 -10.06 -3.30
N MET A 339 4.73 -10.66 -2.97
CA MET A 339 6.03 -10.00 -2.82
C MET A 339 7.05 -10.74 -3.66
N GLN A 340 8.02 -10.00 -4.15
CA GLN A 340 9.11 -10.49 -4.97
C GLN A 340 10.41 -9.87 -4.46
N VAL A 341 11.47 -10.65 -4.45
CA VAL A 341 12.83 -10.16 -4.25
C VAL A 341 13.56 -10.35 -5.56
N ASP A 342 14.09 -9.29 -6.11
CA ASP A 342 14.86 -9.26 -7.34
C ASP A 342 16.05 -8.31 -7.24
N ASP A 343 16.70 -8.05 -8.36
CA ASP A 343 17.85 -7.14 -8.50
C ASP A 343 17.55 -5.69 -8.07
N HIS A 344 16.26 -5.30 -8.02
CA HIS A 344 15.83 -3.99 -7.50
C HIS A 344 15.49 -4.00 -6.01
N GLY A 345 15.49 -5.16 -5.35
CA GLY A 345 15.22 -5.31 -3.92
C GLY A 345 13.89 -5.99 -3.60
N VAL A 346 13.22 -5.55 -2.54
CA VAL A 346 11.97 -6.16 -2.06
C VAL A 346 10.77 -5.41 -2.62
N MET A 347 10.04 -6.06 -3.53
CA MET A 347 8.93 -5.48 -4.27
C MET A 347 7.59 -6.02 -3.80
N ALA A 348 6.61 -5.15 -3.58
CA ALA A 348 5.20 -5.51 -3.46
C ALA A 348 4.60 -5.65 -4.87
N VAL A 349 3.94 -6.77 -5.14
CA VAL A 349 3.20 -7.04 -6.38
C VAL A 349 1.76 -6.60 -6.20
N LEU A 350 1.32 -5.66 -7.02
CA LEU A 350 -0.04 -5.13 -7.01
C LEU A 350 -0.79 -5.54 -8.27
N ILE A 351 -2.05 -5.94 -8.12
CA ILE A 351 -2.95 -6.22 -9.24
C ILE A 351 -4.23 -5.40 -9.09
N PHE A 352 -4.63 -4.76 -10.18
CA PHE A 352 -5.95 -4.18 -10.39
C PHE A 352 -6.71 -5.04 -11.39
N SER A 353 -8.02 -5.22 -11.19
CA SER A 353 -8.88 -5.92 -12.13
C SER A 353 -10.03 -5.03 -12.57
N PHE A 354 -10.34 -5.03 -13.87
CA PHE A 354 -11.55 -4.42 -14.42
C PHE A 354 -12.78 -5.32 -14.17
N GLU A 355 -12.56 -6.63 -13.97
CA GLU A 355 -13.61 -7.63 -13.76
C GLU A 355 -14.03 -7.67 -12.28
N GLY A 356 -15.32 -7.44 -11.98
CA GLY A 356 -15.88 -7.49 -10.64
C GLY A 356 -15.68 -8.85 -9.97
N LEU A 357 -15.97 -9.92 -10.72
CA LEU A 357 -15.82 -11.31 -10.26
C LEU A 357 -14.38 -11.63 -9.85
N TYR A 358 -13.39 -11.19 -10.62
CA TYR A 358 -11.98 -11.43 -10.27
C TYR A 358 -11.54 -10.63 -9.05
N ARG A 359 -12.11 -9.42 -8.83
CA ARG A 359 -11.86 -8.67 -7.58
C ARG A 359 -12.36 -9.41 -6.36
N GLU A 360 -13.56 -9.97 -6.42
CA GLU A 360 -14.11 -10.80 -5.34
C GLU A 360 -13.29 -12.06 -5.12
N TYR A 361 -12.86 -12.71 -6.21
CA TYR A 361 -11.96 -13.87 -6.12
C TYR A 361 -10.65 -13.52 -5.41
N MET A 362 -10.06 -12.35 -5.65
CA MET A 362 -8.87 -11.92 -4.90
C MET A 362 -9.15 -11.78 -3.41
N ASP A 363 -10.31 -11.24 -3.02
CA ASP A 363 -10.73 -11.11 -1.62
C ASP A 363 -10.95 -12.49 -0.97
N VAL A 364 -11.58 -13.43 -1.68
CA VAL A 364 -11.73 -14.84 -1.23
C VAL A 364 -10.36 -15.50 -1.07
N ARG A 365 -9.49 -15.39 -2.05
CA ARG A 365 -8.15 -16.00 -2.01
C ARG A 365 -7.29 -15.48 -0.86
N SER A 366 -7.46 -14.23 -0.48
CA SER A 366 -6.75 -13.67 0.69
C SER A 366 -7.39 -14.03 2.03
N GLY A 367 -8.55 -14.67 2.02
CA GLY A 367 -9.33 -14.98 3.22
C GLY A 367 -10.10 -13.78 3.80
N LEU A 368 -10.19 -12.67 3.04
CA LEU A 368 -10.97 -11.50 3.47
C LEU A 368 -12.48 -11.76 3.43
N LYS A 369 -12.93 -12.57 2.46
CA LYS A 369 -14.34 -12.92 2.26
C LYS A 369 -14.51 -14.42 2.07
N ARG A 370 -15.67 -14.94 2.44
CA ARG A 370 -16.09 -16.28 2.01
C ARG A 370 -16.59 -16.22 0.56
N PRO A 371 -16.34 -17.28 -0.24
CA PRO A 371 -16.93 -17.36 -1.57
C PRO A 371 -18.45 -17.42 -1.46
N ALA A 372 -19.13 -16.66 -2.29
CA ALA A 372 -20.61 -16.62 -2.37
C ALA A 372 -21.05 -16.39 -3.81
N GLY A 373 -22.28 -16.72 -4.14
CA GLY A 373 -22.91 -16.44 -5.43
C GLY A 373 -22.08 -16.93 -6.61
N GLU A 374 -21.78 -16.03 -7.55
CA GLU A 374 -21.07 -16.35 -8.79
C GLU A 374 -19.62 -16.79 -8.55
N VAL A 375 -18.94 -16.21 -7.54
CA VAL A 375 -17.57 -16.63 -7.17
C VAL A 375 -17.56 -18.08 -6.65
N ALA A 376 -18.50 -18.44 -5.78
CA ALA A 376 -18.62 -19.81 -5.27
C ALA A 376 -18.86 -20.79 -6.42
N ARG A 377 -19.75 -20.43 -7.36
CA ARG A 377 -20.05 -21.22 -8.55
C ARG A 377 -18.80 -21.40 -9.45
N ALA A 378 -18.09 -20.31 -9.74
CA ALA A 378 -16.88 -20.34 -10.55
C ALA A 378 -15.76 -21.18 -9.93
N LEU A 379 -15.74 -21.31 -8.61
CA LEU A 379 -14.78 -22.12 -7.86
C LEU A 379 -15.27 -23.58 -7.62
N GLY A 380 -16.49 -23.92 -8.08
CA GLY A 380 -17.08 -25.24 -7.82
C GLY A 380 -17.41 -25.51 -6.35
N LEU A 381 -17.66 -24.45 -5.57
CA LEU A 381 -17.94 -24.50 -4.12
C LEU A 381 -19.42 -24.34 -3.79
N GLU A 382 -20.30 -24.39 -4.77
CA GLU A 382 -21.74 -24.51 -4.51
C GLU A 382 -21.99 -25.90 -3.94
N GLY A 383 -22.38 -25.95 -2.65
CA GLY A 383 -22.87 -27.17 -2.04
C GLY A 383 -24.17 -27.63 -2.71
N PRO A 384 -24.54 -28.90 -2.56
CA PRO A 384 -25.81 -29.41 -3.04
C PRO A 384 -27.01 -28.72 -2.40
#